data_f556d1b0fdbbeb423b3ec45a9ec38b66
#
_entry.id   f556d1b0fdbbeb423b3ec45a9ec38b66
#
_cell.length_a   1.000
_cell.length_b   1.000
_cell.length_c   1.000
_cell.angle_alpha   90.00
_cell.angle_beta   90.00
_cell.angle_gamma   90.00
#
_symmetry.space_group_name_H-M   'P 1'
#
loop_
_entity.id
_entity.type
_entity.pdbx_description
1 polymer ?
#
loop_
_entity_poly.entity_id
_entity_poly.type
_entity_poly.pdbx_seq_one_letter_code
_entity_poly.pdbx_strand_id
1 'polypeptide(L)'
;MVIGLVLAFVLLLWRVVRVAISVRPVGGGRWLVTVDGTCTFLALPRLVGELAAVPPGAPVIVELTVDFLDHAAHDALRDWADGHEKSGGTVEFVEMGAARCLLDDVLGPWRRTAQGDPVVAGVAAYHRRHAHLVRPHLGRLRDVQHPDSLFLTCADSRIVPNVITNSGPGDLFTVRNIGNLVPADGRDSSVEAALVYALDTLRVRSVVVCGHSGCGAMDALFHDRVTGPGLGDWLAHGRPALDRYRAGHPVAAAAAEAGFGEIDRLGMVNVAVQLEALARHPVVRRAVLARGVVLSGLFFDISTARVLEITIDGVDEIEDTAEPTTALPV
;
A
#
# COMPACT_ATOMS: atom_id res chain seq x y z
N MET A 1 9.42 38.39 16.76
CA MET A 1 9.93 37.02 16.59
C MET A 1 9.33 36.03 17.60
N VAL A 2 9.44 36.27 18.92
CA VAL A 2 8.94 35.35 19.97
C VAL A 2 7.43 35.06 19.87
N ILE A 3 6.60 36.07 19.59
CA ILE A 3 5.12 35.89 19.46
C ILE A 3 4.74 34.99 18.27
N GLY A 4 5.45 35.08 17.15
CA GLY A 4 5.21 34.20 15.99
C GLY A 4 5.56 32.74 16.27
N LEU A 5 6.64 32.51 17.05
CA LEU A 5 7.09 31.19 17.44
C LEU A 5 6.10 30.53 18.41
N VAL A 6 5.61 31.28 19.38
CA VAL A 6 4.59 30.82 20.34
C VAL A 6 3.30 30.51 19.62
N LEU A 7 2.88 31.35 18.67
CA LEU A 7 1.67 31.11 17.87
C LEU A 7 1.80 29.87 16.98
N ALA A 8 2.95 29.69 16.34
CA ALA A 8 3.25 28.50 15.53
C ALA A 8 3.27 27.23 16.39
N PHE A 9 3.86 27.29 17.56
CA PHE A 9 3.91 26.17 18.51
C PHE A 9 2.51 25.82 19.05
N VAL A 10 1.71 26.82 19.39
CA VAL A 10 0.31 26.64 19.83
C VAL A 10 -0.55 26.06 18.69
N LEU A 11 -0.38 26.51 17.46
CA LEU A 11 -1.07 25.97 16.30
C LEU A 11 -0.64 24.52 15.99
N LEU A 12 0.63 24.23 16.15
CA LEU A 12 1.18 22.88 15.97
C LEU A 12 0.66 21.92 17.05
N LEU A 13 0.69 22.33 18.32
CA LEU A 13 0.09 21.60 19.44
C LEU A 13 -1.42 21.40 19.22
N TRP A 14 -2.12 22.43 18.78
CA TRP A 14 -3.56 22.36 18.51
C TRP A 14 -3.89 21.39 17.35
N ARG A 15 -3.00 21.30 16.36
CA ARG A 15 -3.12 20.36 15.24
C ARG A 15 -2.82 18.91 15.63
N VAL A 16 -1.85 18.70 16.52
CA VAL A 16 -1.42 17.36 17.03
C VAL A 16 -2.41 16.79 18.05
N VAL A 17 -3.16 17.64 18.77
CA VAL A 17 -4.11 17.22 19.83
C VAL A 17 -5.55 17.14 19.30
N ARG A 18 -5.77 17.37 18.02
CA ARG A 18 -7.12 17.43 17.45
C ARG A 18 -7.68 16.03 17.23
N VAL A 19 -8.48 15.56 18.19
CA VAL A 19 -9.32 14.37 18.04
C VAL A 19 -10.80 14.79 18.07
N ALA A 20 -11.58 14.29 17.13
CA ALA A 20 -13.02 14.39 17.14
C ALA A 20 -13.61 13.05 17.60
N ILE A 21 -14.27 13.06 18.74
CA ILE A 21 -14.95 11.89 19.30
C ILE A 21 -16.44 12.19 19.31
N SER A 22 -17.25 11.29 18.77
CA SER A 22 -18.71 11.42 18.82
C SER A 22 -19.38 10.08 19.10
N VAL A 23 -20.43 10.11 19.86
CA VAL A 23 -21.25 8.95 20.22
C VAL A 23 -22.69 9.24 19.84
N ARG A 24 -23.32 8.35 19.04
CA ARG A 24 -24.70 8.56 18.59
C ARG A 24 -25.42 7.23 18.35
N PRO A 25 -26.75 7.16 18.55
CA PRO A 25 -27.52 6.00 18.14
C PRO A 25 -27.63 5.92 16.61
N VAL A 26 -27.55 4.68 16.09
CA VAL A 26 -27.71 4.38 14.65
C VAL A 26 -28.73 3.27 14.53
N GLY A 27 -29.94 3.52 14.19
CA GLY A 27 -31.04 2.56 13.98
C GLY A 27 -30.88 1.11 14.49
N GLY A 28 -31.97 0.45 14.84
CA GLY A 28 -31.93 -0.95 15.32
C GLY A 28 -31.32 -1.14 16.71
N GLY A 29 -31.32 -0.11 17.55
CA GLY A 29 -30.80 -0.18 18.93
C GLY A 29 -29.27 -0.18 19.04
N ARG A 30 -28.55 0.03 17.92
CA ARG A 30 -27.10 0.09 17.87
C ARG A 30 -26.57 1.49 18.11
N TRP A 31 -25.34 1.57 18.63
CA TRP A 31 -24.63 2.82 18.88
C TRP A 31 -23.39 2.89 18.02
N LEU A 32 -23.04 4.09 17.57
CA LEU A 32 -21.84 4.37 16.81
C LEU A 32 -20.96 5.34 17.60
N VAL A 33 -19.75 4.90 17.89
CA VAL A 33 -18.66 5.71 18.43
C VAL A 33 -17.70 6.01 17.28
N THR A 34 -17.44 7.28 17.01
CA THR A 34 -16.43 7.67 16.00
C THR A 34 -15.26 8.35 16.71
N VAL A 35 -14.05 7.90 16.46
CA VAL A 35 -12.80 8.53 16.90
C VAL A 35 -12.03 8.93 15.66
N ASP A 36 -11.81 10.24 15.45
CA ASP A 36 -11.23 10.80 14.21
C ASP A 36 -10.07 11.74 14.53
N GLY A 37 -8.90 11.55 13.89
CA GLY A 37 -7.70 12.36 14.05
C GLY A 37 -6.66 11.74 14.98
N THR A 38 -5.90 12.58 15.71
CA THR A 38 -4.81 12.12 16.60
C THR A 38 -5.33 11.88 18.01
N CYS A 39 -5.43 10.61 18.43
CA CYS A 39 -5.92 10.23 19.74
C CYS A 39 -4.74 9.82 20.65
N THR A 40 -4.42 10.70 21.61
CA THR A 40 -3.32 10.52 22.57
C THR A 40 -3.86 10.52 24.00
N PHE A 41 -2.97 10.23 24.97
CA PHE A 41 -3.31 10.30 26.40
C PHE A 41 -3.96 11.63 26.82
N LEU A 42 -3.71 12.72 26.10
CA LEU A 42 -4.37 14.02 26.33
C LEU A 42 -5.86 14.00 26.00
N ALA A 43 -6.28 13.11 25.11
CA ALA A 43 -7.68 12.94 24.75
C ALA A 43 -8.45 11.99 25.67
N LEU A 44 -7.79 11.27 26.57
CA LEU A 44 -8.39 10.25 27.44
C LEU A 44 -9.59 10.76 28.24
N PRO A 45 -9.56 11.92 28.92
CA PRO A 45 -10.72 12.38 29.68
C PRO A 45 -11.95 12.58 28.81
N ARG A 46 -11.75 13.06 27.57
CA ARG A 46 -12.83 13.24 26.61
C ARG A 46 -13.29 11.89 26.05
N LEU A 47 -12.37 10.99 25.69
CA LEU A 47 -12.67 9.67 25.19
C LEU A 47 -13.53 8.87 26.19
N VAL A 48 -13.08 8.78 27.41
CA VAL A 48 -13.80 8.09 28.49
C VAL A 48 -15.17 8.73 28.78
N GLY A 49 -15.23 10.06 28.75
CA GLY A 49 -16.50 10.80 28.95
C GLY A 49 -17.53 10.51 27.85
N GLU A 50 -17.10 10.47 26.59
CA GLU A 50 -17.98 10.17 25.45
C GLU A 50 -18.40 8.68 25.46
N LEU A 51 -17.48 7.76 25.76
CA LEU A 51 -17.76 6.33 25.85
C LEU A 51 -18.77 6.01 26.99
N ALA A 52 -18.76 6.79 28.05
CA ALA A 52 -19.72 6.66 29.14
C ALA A 52 -21.19 6.99 28.75
N ALA A 53 -21.40 7.66 27.61
CA ALA A 53 -22.73 7.95 27.08
C ALA A 53 -23.40 6.73 26.42
N VAL A 54 -22.65 5.65 26.16
CA VAL A 54 -23.17 4.42 25.59
C VAL A 54 -23.93 3.63 26.65
N PRO A 55 -25.20 3.26 26.41
CA PRO A 55 -25.97 2.47 27.39
C PRO A 55 -25.35 1.07 27.57
N PRO A 56 -25.29 0.57 28.81
CA PRO A 56 -24.84 -0.79 29.10
C PRO A 56 -25.65 -1.84 28.31
N GLY A 57 -24.95 -2.84 27.77
CA GLY A 57 -25.59 -3.95 27.04
C GLY A 57 -26.00 -3.60 25.59
N ALA A 58 -25.81 -2.37 25.12
CA ALA A 58 -26.13 -2.00 23.76
C ALA A 58 -25.07 -2.56 22.77
N PRO A 59 -25.46 -2.95 21.54
CA PRO A 59 -24.49 -3.25 20.49
C PRO A 59 -23.85 -1.96 19.97
N VAL A 60 -22.51 -1.93 19.93
CA VAL A 60 -21.73 -0.74 19.61
C VAL A 60 -20.79 -1.01 18.43
N ILE A 61 -20.72 -0.05 17.52
CA ILE A 61 -19.71 0.01 16.47
C ILE A 61 -18.77 1.16 16.83
N VAL A 62 -17.47 0.87 16.96
CA VAL A 62 -16.42 1.86 17.18
C VAL A 62 -15.67 2.07 15.86
N GLU A 63 -15.91 3.20 15.20
CA GLU A 63 -15.17 3.61 14.00
C GLU A 63 -13.91 4.38 14.41
N LEU A 64 -12.75 3.83 14.09
CA LEU A 64 -11.45 4.45 14.29
C LEU A 64 -10.92 5.00 12.96
N THR A 65 -10.78 6.32 12.86
CA THR A 65 -10.14 7.00 11.74
C THR A 65 -9.02 7.87 12.29
N VAL A 66 -8.08 7.21 12.92
CA VAL A 66 -7.00 7.89 13.62
C VAL A 66 -5.75 7.94 12.76
N ASP A 67 -5.12 9.11 12.70
CA ASP A 67 -3.78 9.27 12.12
C ASP A 67 -2.71 8.71 13.04
N PHE A 68 -3.00 8.77 14.35
CA PHE A 68 -2.14 8.25 15.41
C PHE A 68 -2.98 7.90 16.64
N LEU A 69 -2.74 6.72 17.21
CA LEU A 69 -3.32 6.25 18.47
C LEU A 69 -2.18 5.84 19.39
N ASP A 70 -2.02 6.52 20.53
CA ASP A 70 -1.01 6.11 21.49
C ASP A 70 -1.47 4.93 22.36
N HIS A 71 -0.51 4.35 23.08
CA HIS A 71 -0.74 3.16 23.89
C HIS A 71 -1.81 3.37 24.98
N ALA A 72 -1.83 4.54 25.59
CA ALA A 72 -2.79 4.86 26.66
C ALA A 72 -4.24 5.01 26.13
N ALA A 73 -4.40 5.65 24.97
CA ALA A 73 -5.72 5.75 24.33
C ALA A 73 -6.21 4.40 23.81
N HIS A 74 -5.30 3.58 23.28
CA HIS A 74 -5.58 2.21 22.90
C HIS A 74 -6.08 1.36 24.08
N ASP A 75 -5.33 1.35 25.19
CA ASP A 75 -5.68 0.58 26.39
C ASP A 75 -7.03 1.01 26.96
N ALA A 76 -7.29 2.32 26.99
CA ALA A 76 -8.58 2.85 27.46
C ALA A 76 -9.77 2.38 26.59
N LEU A 77 -9.60 2.31 25.26
CA LEU A 77 -10.62 1.77 24.35
C LEU A 77 -10.85 0.29 24.58
N ARG A 78 -9.79 -0.47 24.80
CA ARG A 78 -9.83 -1.90 25.03
C ARG A 78 -10.49 -2.23 26.37
N ASP A 79 -10.05 -1.57 27.45
CA ASP A 79 -10.61 -1.78 28.78
C ASP A 79 -12.11 -1.43 28.83
N TRP A 80 -12.49 -0.36 28.12
CA TRP A 80 -13.91 -0.01 27.99
C TRP A 80 -14.68 -1.08 27.21
N ALA A 81 -14.15 -1.59 26.08
CA ALA A 81 -14.80 -2.61 25.28
C ALA A 81 -15.01 -3.90 26.10
N ASP A 82 -13.96 -4.36 26.77
CA ASP A 82 -14.02 -5.54 27.65
C ASP A 82 -15.05 -5.37 28.79
N GLY A 83 -15.11 -4.17 29.36
CA GLY A 83 -16.11 -3.82 30.37
C GLY A 83 -17.54 -3.81 29.82
N HIS A 84 -17.71 -3.28 28.61
CA HIS A 84 -19.00 -3.20 27.94
C HIS A 84 -19.52 -4.58 27.52
N GLU A 85 -18.66 -5.46 27.02
CA GLU A 85 -19.01 -6.84 26.68
C GLU A 85 -19.38 -7.67 27.93
N LYS A 86 -18.68 -7.46 29.05
CA LYS A 86 -19.05 -8.08 30.35
C LYS A 86 -20.40 -7.61 30.85
N SER A 87 -20.87 -6.43 30.43
CA SER A 87 -22.21 -5.93 30.74
C SER A 87 -23.33 -6.46 29.81
N GLY A 88 -22.97 -7.38 28.88
CA GLY A 88 -23.91 -8.00 27.94
C GLY A 88 -24.03 -7.27 26.60
N GLY A 89 -23.23 -6.24 26.35
CA GLY A 89 -23.13 -5.57 25.07
C GLY A 89 -22.24 -6.34 24.06
N THR A 90 -22.17 -5.82 22.85
CA THR A 90 -21.20 -6.26 21.84
C THR A 90 -20.47 -5.04 21.31
N VAL A 91 -19.15 -5.15 21.11
CA VAL A 91 -18.34 -4.06 20.57
C VAL A 91 -17.69 -4.54 19.26
N GLU A 92 -18.02 -3.83 18.19
CA GLU A 92 -17.42 -4.04 16.89
C GLU A 92 -16.53 -2.84 16.57
N PHE A 93 -15.23 -3.07 16.39
CA PHE A 93 -14.33 -2.02 15.96
C PHE A 93 -14.20 -2.04 14.42
N VAL A 94 -14.37 -0.89 13.81
CA VAL A 94 -14.24 -0.69 12.37
C VAL A 94 -13.14 0.34 12.15
N GLU A 95 -12.05 -0.12 11.57
CA GLU A 95 -10.90 0.71 11.30
C GLU A 95 -10.92 1.21 9.86
N MET A 96 -10.71 2.51 9.69
CA MET A 96 -10.79 3.19 8.42
C MET A 96 -9.49 3.95 8.13
N GLY A 97 -8.72 3.53 7.13
CA GLY A 97 -7.54 4.27 6.66
C GLY A 97 -6.18 3.67 7.02
N ALA A 98 -5.13 4.52 7.06
CA ALA A 98 -3.74 4.09 7.27
C ALA A 98 -3.45 3.52 8.67
N ALA A 99 -4.26 3.84 9.68
CA ALA A 99 -4.16 3.31 11.03
C ALA A 99 -4.34 1.78 11.08
N ARG A 100 -4.98 1.19 10.09
CA ARG A 100 -5.20 -0.25 9.97
C ARG A 100 -3.92 -1.08 10.06
N CYS A 101 -2.79 -0.57 9.52
CA CYS A 101 -1.51 -1.26 9.59
C CYS A 101 -0.87 -1.25 10.98
N LEU A 102 -1.26 -0.29 11.85
CA LEU A 102 -0.67 -0.12 13.18
C LEU A 102 -1.43 -0.88 14.26
N LEU A 103 -2.70 -1.20 14.04
CA LEU A 103 -3.59 -1.77 15.03
C LEU A 103 -3.79 -3.28 14.89
N ASP A 104 -3.58 -3.86 13.70
CA ASP A 104 -3.72 -5.30 13.46
C ASP A 104 -2.81 -6.15 14.38
N ASP A 105 -1.61 -5.66 14.71
CA ASP A 105 -0.68 -6.34 15.62
C ASP A 105 -1.08 -6.21 17.09
N VAL A 106 -1.85 -5.19 17.44
CA VAL A 106 -2.17 -4.84 18.84
C VAL A 106 -3.55 -5.35 19.26
N LEU A 107 -4.52 -5.35 18.34
CA LEU A 107 -5.92 -5.67 18.63
C LEU A 107 -6.36 -7.07 18.13
N GLY A 108 -5.53 -7.78 17.38
CA GLY A 108 -5.83 -9.09 16.79
C GLY A 108 -6.78 -9.02 15.57
N PRO A 109 -7.08 -10.15 14.94
CA PRO A 109 -7.83 -10.16 13.69
C PRO A 109 -9.29 -9.73 13.89
N TRP A 110 -9.63 -8.54 13.41
CA TRP A 110 -10.97 -7.99 13.46
C TRP A 110 -11.90 -8.68 12.46
N ARG A 111 -13.05 -9.18 12.91
CA ARG A 111 -14.09 -9.67 12.00
C ARG A 111 -14.84 -8.48 11.41
N ARG A 112 -14.80 -8.34 10.08
CA ARG A 112 -15.68 -7.42 9.36
C ARG A 112 -17.09 -8.00 9.34
N THR A 113 -17.99 -7.39 10.06
CA THR A 113 -19.43 -7.63 9.93
C THR A 113 -20.17 -6.38 9.43
N ALA A 114 -19.52 -5.60 8.56
CA ALA A 114 -20.20 -4.48 7.92
C ALA A 114 -21.34 -5.02 7.04
N GLN A 115 -22.57 -4.73 7.41
CA GLN A 115 -23.73 -4.91 6.54
C GLN A 115 -23.58 -3.95 5.36
N GLY A 116 -23.24 -4.46 4.17
CA GLY A 116 -23.08 -3.70 2.95
C GLY A 116 -21.76 -3.97 2.23
N ASP A 117 -21.60 -3.39 1.04
CA ASP A 117 -20.37 -3.46 0.27
C ASP A 117 -19.27 -2.62 0.96
N PRO A 118 -18.16 -3.23 1.41
CA PRO A 118 -17.08 -2.53 2.11
C PRO A 118 -16.41 -1.46 1.23
N VAL A 119 -16.44 -1.60 -0.10
CA VAL A 119 -15.90 -0.61 -1.03
C VAL A 119 -16.78 0.64 -1.02
N VAL A 120 -18.09 0.49 -1.06
CA VAL A 120 -19.04 1.62 -1.03
C VAL A 120 -18.94 2.37 0.30
N ALA A 121 -18.84 1.65 1.41
CA ALA A 121 -18.62 2.25 2.72
C ALA A 121 -17.30 3.04 2.78
N GLY A 122 -16.22 2.49 2.21
CA GLY A 122 -14.92 3.15 2.06
C GLY A 122 -15.01 4.43 1.22
N VAL A 123 -15.71 4.40 0.09
CA VAL A 123 -15.93 5.60 -0.76
C VAL A 123 -16.69 6.68 0.01
N ALA A 124 -17.73 6.32 0.77
CA ALA A 124 -18.46 7.28 1.58
C ALA A 124 -17.56 7.94 2.65
N ALA A 125 -16.67 7.16 3.27
CA ALA A 125 -15.68 7.69 4.21
C ALA A 125 -14.67 8.61 3.53
N TYR A 126 -14.16 8.22 2.36
CA TYR A 126 -13.27 9.05 1.55
C TYR A 126 -13.90 10.43 1.25
N HIS A 127 -15.16 10.46 0.81
CA HIS A 127 -15.85 11.72 0.54
C HIS A 127 -15.96 12.62 1.77
N ARG A 128 -16.24 12.04 2.93
CA ARG A 128 -16.36 12.82 4.17
C ARG A 128 -15.02 13.37 4.67
N ARG A 129 -13.92 12.62 4.49
CA ARG A 129 -12.66 12.85 5.23
C ARG A 129 -11.48 13.27 4.38
N HIS A 130 -11.33 12.70 3.18
CA HIS A 130 -10.11 12.86 2.39
C HIS A 130 -10.30 13.65 1.08
N ALA A 131 -11.48 13.58 0.47
CA ALA A 131 -11.71 14.20 -0.84
C ALA A 131 -11.39 15.70 -0.87
N HIS A 132 -11.66 16.42 0.21
CA HIS A 132 -11.36 17.85 0.31
C HIS A 132 -9.86 18.13 0.41
N LEU A 133 -9.07 17.21 0.98
CA LEU A 133 -7.61 17.33 1.12
C LEU A 133 -6.90 17.10 -0.22
N VAL A 134 -7.34 16.10 -0.99
CA VAL A 134 -6.71 15.76 -2.28
C VAL A 134 -7.24 16.60 -3.45
N ARG A 135 -8.42 17.22 -3.32
CA ARG A 135 -9.06 18.03 -4.38
C ARG A 135 -8.16 19.11 -4.96
N PRO A 136 -7.41 19.92 -4.18
CA PRO A 136 -6.54 20.97 -4.74
C PRO A 136 -5.44 20.39 -5.62
N HIS A 137 -4.90 19.21 -5.26
CA HIS A 137 -3.89 18.52 -6.04
C HIS A 137 -4.49 17.93 -7.32
N LEU A 138 -5.56 17.14 -7.20
CA LEU A 138 -6.25 16.53 -8.34
C LEU A 138 -6.82 17.57 -9.31
N GLY A 139 -7.24 18.74 -8.79
CA GLY A 139 -7.69 19.86 -9.62
C GLY A 139 -6.63 20.34 -10.62
N ARG A 140 -5.35 20.28 -10.25
CA ARG A 140 -4.22 20.61 -11.14
C ARG A 140 -3.94 19.53 -12.19
N LEU A 141 -4.30 18.27 -11.89
CA LEU A 141 -4.11 17.11 -12.76
C LEU A 141 -5.32 16.81 -13.66
N ARG A 142 -6.40 17.63 -13.57
CA ARG A 142 -7.69 17.35 -14.20
C ARG A 142 -7.60 17.12 -15.70
N ASP A 143 -6.84 17.94 -16.38
CA ASP A 143 -6.85 18.01 -17.85
C ASP A 143 -5.68 17.22 -18.48
N VAL A 144 -4.59 16.99 -17.73
CA VAL A 144 -3.38 16.34 -18.23
C VAL A 144 -2.72 15.49 -17.12
N GLN A 145 -2.22 14.32 -17.48
CA GLN A 145 -1.35 13.52 -16.62
C GLN A 145 0.09 13.51 -17.17
N HIS A 146 1.06 13.64 -16.27
CA HIS A 146 2.48 13.59 -16.59
C HIS A 146 3.22 12.69 -15.59
N PRO A 147 2.95 11.39 -15.61
CA PRO A 147 3.66 10.47 -14.72
C PRO A 147 5.15 10.40 -15.09
N ASP A 148 5.99 10.32 -14.09
CA ASP A 148 7.43 10.15 -14.30
C ASP A 148 7.77 8.74 -14.73
N SER A 149 7.03 7.74 -14.25
CA SER A 149 7.35 6.33 -14.44
C SER A 149 6.13 5.49 -14.83
N LEU A 150 6.36 4.49 -15.69
CA LEU A 150 5.48 3.33 -15.78
C LEU A 150 5.90 2.35 -14.69
N PHE A 151 4.97 1.94 -13.83
CA PHE A 151 5.21 0.99 -12.74
C PHE A 151 4.40 -0.28 -12.96
N LEU A 152 5.07 -1.37 -13.36
CA LEU A 152 4.46 -2.67 -13.60
C LEU A 152 4.68 -3.58 -12.40
N THR A 153 3.60 -4.05 -11.79
CA THR A 153 3.66 -4.88 -10.58
C THR A 153 2.55 -5.91 -10.50
N CYS A 154 2.62 -6.77 -9.49
CA CYS A 154 1.59 -7.76 -9.24
C CYS A 154 0.26 -7.12 -8.81
N ALA A 155 -0.86 -7.80 -9.13
CA ALA A 155 -2.21 -7.44 -8.65
C ALA A 155 -2.43 -7.79 -7.16
N ASP A 156 -1.44 -8.35 -6.47
CA ASP A 156 -1.51 -8.68 -5.04
C ASP A 156 -1.93 -7.48 -4.19
N SER A 157 -2.96 -7.67 -3.35
CA SER A 157 -3.59 -6.60 -2.58
C SER A 157 -2.69 -5.94 -1.52
N ARG A 158 -1.58 -6.60 -1.17
CA ARG A 158 -0.60 -6.10 -0.19
C ARG A 158 0.38 -5.10 -0.79
N ILE A 159 0.44 -4.99 -2.12
CA ILE A 159 1.32 -4.06 -2.82
C ILE A 159 0.59 -2.77 -3.12
N VAL A 160 1.09 -1.67 -2.61
CA VAL A 160 0.58 -0.32 -2.87
C VAL A 160 1.72 0.52 -3.47
N PRO A 161 1.84 0.60 -4.80
CA PRO A 161 2.96 1.26 -5.48
C PRO A 161 3.27 2.65 -4.94
N ASN A 162 2.25 3.49 -4.78
CA ASN A 162 2.43 4.86 -4.30
C ASN A 162 2.99 4.94 -2.87
N VAL A 163 2.71 3.94 -2.01
CA VAL A 163 3.25 3.89 -0.65
C VAL A 163 4.74 3.53 -0.68
N ILE A 164 5.09 2.45 -1.40
CA ILE A 164 6.48 1.96 -1.42
C ILE A 164 7.45 2.86 -2.19
N THR A 165 6.93 3.77 -3.02
CA THR A 165 7.73 4.75 -3.78
C THR A 165 7.58 6.17 -3.25
N ASN A 166 6.88 6.36 -2.14
CA ASN A 166 6.58 7.68 -1.58
C ASN A 166 6.06 8.67 -2.64
N SER A 167 5.15 8.22 -3.51
CA SER A 167 4.61 9.00 -4.62
C SER A 167 3.13 9.34 -4.44
N GLY A 168 2.69 10.41 -5.08
CA GLY A 168 1.31 10.91 -5.04
C GLY A 168 0.48 10.53 -6.27
N PRO A 169 -0.79 10.95 -6.28
CA PRO A 169 -1.63 10.82 -7.47
C PRO A 169 -1.04 11.59 -8.65
N GLY A 170 -0.84 10.89 -9.77
CA GLY A 170 -0.30 11.48 -11.01
C GLY A 170 1.16 11.16 -11.28
N ASP A 171 1.93 10.67 -10.30
CA ASP A 171 3.36 10.42 -10.43
C ASP A 171 3.66 9.09 -11.13
N LEU A 172 2.81 8.08 -10.96
CA LEU A 172 2.99 6.75 -11.54
C LEU A 172 1.87 6.42 -12.53
N PHE A 173 2.26 5.89 -13.68
CA PHE A 173 1.37 5.17 -14.59
C PHE A 173 1.44 3.68 -14.25
N THR A 174 0.47 3.21 -13.47
CA THR A 174 0.54 1.88 -12.85
C THR A 174 -0.15 0.82 -13.71
N VAL A 175 0.57 -0.26 -14.00
CA VAL A 175 0.08 -1.49 -14.65
C VAL A 175 0.16 -2.63 -13.65
N ARG A 176 -0.95 -3.35 -13.45
CA ARG A 176 -1.01 -4.48 -12.53
C ARG A 176 -1.55 -5.73 -13.22
N ASN A 177 -0.83 -6.84 -13.07
CA ASN A 177 -1.27 -8.14 -13.56
C ASN A 177 -0.82 -9.25 -12.60
N ILE A 178 -1.26 -10.48 -12.80
CA ILE A 178 -0.88 -11.61 -11.96
C ILE A 178 0.60 -11.97 -12.22
N GLY A 179 1.47 -11.74 -11.21
CA GLY A 179 2.89 -12.09 -11.29
C GLY A 179 3.77 -11.08 -12.03
N ASN A 180 3.35 -9.83 -12.22
CA ASN A 180 4.15 -8.75 -12.86
C ASN A 180 4.82 -9.19 -14.18
N LEU A 181 4.08 -9.92 -15.03
CA LEU A 181 4.59 -10.51 -16.26
C LEU A 181 4.50 -9.54 -17.45
N VAL A 182 5.48 -9.64 -18.34
CA VAL A 182 5.54 -8.95 -19.63
C VAL A 182 5.57 -10.01 -20.72
N PRO A 183 4.45 -10.27 -21.40
CA PRO A 183 4.39 -11.22 -22.50
C PRO A 183 5.33 -10.82 -23.63
N ALA A 184 6.27 -11.70 -24.00
CA ALA A 184 7.29 -11.41 -24.99
C ALA A 184 6.80 -11.52 -26.44
N ASP A 185 5.66 -12.16 -26.65
CA ASP A 185 5.16 -12.57 -27.98
C ASP A 185 4.03 -11.69 -28.53
N GLY A 186 3.75 -10.54 -27.88
CA GLY A 186 2.69 -9.62 -28.30
C GLY A 186 1.27 -10.18 -28.18
N ARG A 187 1.07 -11.31 -27.46
CA ARG A 187 -0.24 -11.93 -27.29
C ARG A 187 -1.13 -11.22 -26.29
N ASP A 188 -0.54 -10.41 -25.40
CA ASP A 188 -1.30 -9.57 -24.50
C ASP A 188 -1.33 -8.12 -24.98
N SER A 189 -2.46 -7.73 -25.55
CA SER A 189 -2.68 -6.37 -26.02
C SER A 189 -2.78 -5.34 -24.90
N SER A 190 -3.01 -5.75 -23.66
CA SER A 190 -3.19 -4.83 -22.51
C SER A 190 -1.83 -4.27 -22.05
N VAL A 191 -0.84 -5.15 -21.83
CA VAL A 191 0.52 -4.71 -21.44
C VAL A 191 1.17 -3.95 -22.61
N GLU A 192 1.00 -4.43 -23.84
CA GLU A 192 1.50 -3.75 -25.05
C GLU A 192 0.93 -2.32 -25.16
N ALA A 193 -0.40 -2.17 -25.06
CA ALA A 193 -1.04 -0.86 -25.13
C ALA A 193 -0.57 0.08 -24.02
N ALA A 194 -0.37 -0.43 -22.80
CA ALA A 194 0.15 0.36 -21.69
C ALA A 194 1.58 0.84 -21.93
N LEU A 195 2.46 -0.02 -22.46
CA LEU A 195 3.83 0.34 -22.82
C LEU A 195 3.87 1.42 -23.91
N VAL A 196 3.10 1.23 -24.99
CA VAL A 196 3.00 2.21 -26.08
C VAL A 196 2.47 3.55 -25.55
N TYR A 197 1.40 3.53 -24.78
CA TYR A 197 0.78 4.75 -24.25
C TYR A 197 1.72 5.49 -23.29
N ALA A 198 2.34 4.79 -22.36
CA ALA A 198 3.26 5.39 -21.39
C ALA A 198 4.50 5.98 -22.08
N LEU A 199 5.09 5.27 -23.06
CA LEU A 199 6.34 5.68 -23.68
C LEU A 199 6.15 6.67 -24.83
N ASP A 200 5.16 6.49 -25.69
CA ASP A 200 4.96 7.34 -26.86
C ASP A 200 4.05 8.53 -26.59
N THR A 201 3.01 8.38 -25.75
CA THR A 201 2.04 9.44 -25.45
C THR A 201 2.41 10.21 -24.18
N LEU A 202 2.57 9.52 -23.05
CA LEU A 202 2.85 10.17 -21.77
C LEU A 202 4.34 10.53 -21.62
N ARG A 203 5.21 9.90 -22.40
CA ARG A 203 6.64 10.23 -22.44
C ARG A 203 7.33 9.98 -21.08
N VAL A 204 6.94 8.94 -20.35
CA VAL A 204 7.59 8.56 -19.09
C VAL A 204 9.10 8.43 -19.22
N ARG A 205 9.81 8.70 -18.13
CA ARG A 205 11.27 8.69 -18.07
C ARG A 205 11.86 7.38 -17.61
N SER A 206 11.03 6.56 -16.94
CA SER A 206 11.46 5.22 -16.49
C SER A 206 10.34 4.19 -16.62
N VAL A 207 10.75 2.91 -16.70
CA VAL A 207 9.87 1.74 -16.61
C VAL A 207 10.38 0.87 -15.49
N VAL A 208 9.54 0.64 -14.50
CA VAL A 208 9.86 -0.14 -13.32
C VAL A 208 9.07 -1.44 -13.32
N VAL A 209 9.75 -2.56 -13.06
CA VAL A 209 9.14 -3.85 -12.77
C VAL A 209 9.31 -4.13 -11.29
N CYS A 210 8.23 -4.33 -10.56
CA CYS A 210 8.27 -4.61 -9.13
C CYS A 210 7.64 -5.96 -8.81
N GLY A 211 8.45 -6.90 -8.30
CA GLY A 211 8.02 -8.14 -7.69
C GLY A 211 7.77 -7.98 -6.19
N HIS A 212 7.35 -9.06 -5.52
CA HIS A 212 7.16 -9.05 -4.07
C HIS A 212 7.31 -10.43 -3.44
N SER A 213 7.60 -10.49 -2.14
CA SER A 213 7.69 -11.74 -1.39
C SER A 213 6.31 -12.42 -1.24
N GLY A 214 6.31 -13.74 -1.16
CA GLY A 214 5.09 -14.54 -1.04
C GLY A 214 4.11 -14.38 -2.21
N CYS A 215 4.61 -14.22 -3.43
CA CYS A 215 3.78 -14.05 -4.63
C CYS A 215 3.08 -15.36 -5.00
N GLY A 216 1.73 -15.36 -4.98
CA GLY A 216 0.92 -16.53 -5.33
C GLY A 216 1.12 -17.02 -6.77
N ALA A 217 1.48 -16.12 -7.70
CA ALA A 217 1.79 -16.50 -9.08
C ALA A 217 3.10 -17.29 -9.16
N MET A 218 4.13 -16.87 -8.42
CA MET A 218 5.41 -17.56 -8.36
C MET A 218 5.29 -18.90 -7.61
N ASP A 219 4.51 -18.96 -6.55
CA ASP A 219 4.20 -20.21 -5.83
C ASP A 219 3.48 -21.21 -6.75
N ALA A 220 2.49 -20.75 -7.50
CA ALA A 220 1.76 -21.59 -8.45
C ALA A 220 2.65 -22.11 -9.58
N LEU A 221 3.54 -21.29 -10.12
CA LEU A 221 4.54 -21.69 -11.12
C LEU A 221 5.54 -22.70 -10.57
N PHE A 222 6.10 -22.43 -9.39
CA PHE A 222 7.13 -23.27 -8.76
C PHE A 222 6.66 -24.69 -8.52
N HIS A 223 5.43 -24.83 -8.01
CA HIS A 223 4.83 -26.14 -7.66
C HIS A 223 3.98 -26.74 -8.78
N ASP A 224 3.99 -26.15 -9.97
CA ASP A 224 3.18 -26.59 -11.13
C ASP A 224 1.66 -26.76 -10.79
N ARG A 225 1.15 -25.85 -9.94
CA ARG A 225 -0.27 -25.86 -9.52
C ARG A 225 -1.18 -25.11 -10.49
N VAL A 226 -0.67 -24.78 -11.66
CA VAL A 226 -1.40 -24.01 -12.67
C VAL A 226 -2.23 -24.95 -13.52
N THR A 227 -3.51 -24.98 -13.28
CA THR A 227 -4.44 -25.80 -14.04
C THR A 227 -5.55 -24.97 -14.67
N GLY A 228 -5.89 -25.27 -15.92
CA GLY A 228 -7.05 -24.73 -16.62
C GLY A 228 -6.77 -23.49 -17.49
N PRO A 229 -7.72 -23.15 -18.36
CA PRO A 229 -7.63 -22.01 -19.26
C PRO A 229 -7.65 -20.67 -18.48
N GLY A 230 -7.12 -19.64 -19.09
CA GLY A 230 -7.03 -18.30 -18.54
C GLY A 230 -5.82 -18.12 -17.64
N LEU A 231 -5.84 -18.57 -16.39
CA LEU A 231 -4.70 -18.41 -15.47
C LEU A 231 -3.49 -19.24 -15.92
N GLY A 232 -3.71 -20.46 -16.41
CA GLY A 232 -2.62 -21.31 -16.91
C GLY A 232 -1.94 -20.72 -18.13
N ASP A 233 -2.73 -20.25 -19.10
CA ASP A 233 -2.21 -19.59 -20.29
C ASP A 233 -1.43 -18.31 -19.96
N TRP A 234 -1.94 -17.54 -18.99
CA TRP A 234 -1.29 -16.33 -18.52
C TRP A 234 0.04 -16.64 -17.83
N LEU A 235 0.07 -17.56 -16.86
CA LEU A 235 1.27 -17.91 -16.12
C LEU A 235 2.32 -18.63 -16.97
N ALA A 236 1.95 -19.15 -18.15
CA ALA A 236 2.93 -19.66 -19.13
C ALA A 236 3.98 -18.61 -19.50
N HIS A 237 3.65 -17.31 -19.44
CA HIS A 237 4.61 -16.22 -19.65
C HIS A 237 5.66 -16.10 -18.53
N GLY A 238 5.43 -16.71 -17.37
CA GLY A 238 6.40 -16.82 -16.28
C GLY A 238 7.35 -18.03 -16.37
N ARG A 239 7.07 -19.00 -17.27
CA ARG A 239 7.92 -20.21 -17.42
C ARG A 239 9.39 -19.88 -17.73
N PRO A 240 9.73 -18.90 -18.58
CA PRO A 240 11.12 -18.53 -18.79
C PRO A 240 11.87 -18.15 -17.51
N ALA A 241 11.20 -17.50 -16.55
CA ALA A 241 11.78 -17.19 -15.24
C ALA A 241 12.02 -18.46 -14.42
N LEU A 242 11.06 -19.39 -14.39
CA LEU A 242 11.20 -20.67 -13.70
C LEU A 242 12.31 -21.51 -14.27
N ASP A 243 12.42 -21.58 -15.61
CA ASP A 243 13.48 -22.36 -16.29
C ASP A 243 14.86 -21.79 -15.95
N ARG A 244 15.03 -20.46 -15.96
CA ARG A 244 16.27 -19.80 -15.58
C ARG A 244 16.59 -19.97 -14.09
N TYR A 245 15.60 -19.90 -13.21
CA TYR A 245 15.77 -20.19 -11.80
C TYR A 245 16.33 -21.60 -11.60
N ARG A 246 15.74 -22.59 -12.24
CA ARG A 246 16.19 -23.99 -12.18
C ARG A 246 17.57 -24.24 -12.78
N ALA A 247 17.94 -23.44 -13.78
CA ALA A 247 19.26 -23.47 -14.39
C ALA A 247 20.36 -22.77 -13.57
N GLY A 248 20.03 -22.14 -12.45
CA GLY A 248 21.00 -21.47 -11.56
C GLY A 248 21.23 -20.01 -11.93
N HIS A 249 20.19 -19.18 -11.99
CA HIS A 249 20.31 -17.75 -12.27
C HIS A 249 21.10 -17.01 -11.18
N PRO A 250 22.01 -16.05 -11.51
CA PRO A 250 22.81 -15.31 -10.51
C PRO A 250 21.98 -14.63 -9.43
N VAL A 251 20.86 -13.99 -9.81
CA VAL A 251 19.91 -13.36 -8.89
C VAL A 251 19.37 -14.37 -7.84
N ALA A 252 19.16 -15.63 -8.23
CA ALA A 252 18.71 -16.66 -7.28
C ALA A 252 19.79 -16.99 -6.24
N ALA A 253 21.07 -16.96 -6.63
CA ALA A 253 22.20 -17.18 -5.73
C ALA A 253 22.35 -15.99 -4.76
N ALA A 254 22.35 -14.76 -5.28
CA ALA A 254 22.42 -13.55 -4.45
C ALA A 254 21.23 -13.46 -3.45
N ALA A 255 20.03 -13.76 -3.90
CA ALA A 255 18.85 -13.80 -3.02
C ALA A 255 18.94 -14.91 -1.97
N ALA A 256 19.56 -16.05 -2.27
CA ALA A 256 19.80 -17.12 -1.29
C ALA A 256 20.80 -16.68 -0.21
N GLU A 257 21.87 -15.98 -0.59
CA GLU A 257 22.86 -15.39 0.34
C GLU A 257 22.20 -14.34 1.24
N ALA A 258 21.22 -13.59 0.72
CA ALA A 258 20.41 -12.65 1.49
C ALA A 258 19.31 -13.32 2.35
N GLY A 259 19.19 -14.66 2.33
CA GLY A 259 18.29 -15.43 3.20
C GLY A 259 16.87 -15.63 2.69
N PHE A 260 16.58 -15.29 1.43
CA PHE A 260 15.24 -15.46 0.85
C PHE A 260 14.90 -16.93 0.53
N GLY A 261 13.64 -17.31 0.72
CA GLY A 261 13.09 -18.61 0.37
C GLY A 261 12.93 -18.83 -1.14
N GLU A 262 12.68 -20.08 -1.56
CA GLU A 262 12.66 -20.46 -2.98
C GLU A 262 11.66 -19.69 -3.82
N ILE A 263 10.47 -19.42 -3.30
CA ILE A 263 9.42 -18.67 -4.01
C ILE A 263 9.84 -17.21 -4.25
N ASP A 264 10.45 -16.59 -3.23
CA ASP A 264 10.91 -15.20 -3.33
C ASP A 264 12.11 -15.08 -4.26
N ARG A 265 13.03 -16.04 -4.22
CA ARG A 265 14.14 -16.15 -5.18
C ARG A 265 13.65 -16.28 -6.61
N LEU A 266 12.63 -17.11 -6.86
CA LEU A 266 11.97 -17.17 -8.17
C LEU A 266 11.31 -15.83 -8.52
N GLY A 267 10.68 -15.15 -7.57
CA GLY A 267 10.09 -13.82 -7.76
C GLY A 267 11.12 -12.77 -8.19
N MET A 268 12.32 -12.77 -7.59
CA MET A 268 13.42 -11.88 -7.96
C MET A 268 14.00 -12.23 -9.34
N VAL A 269 14.19 -13.51 -9.65
CA VAL A 269 14.57 -13.97 -11.00
C VAL A 269 13.53 -13.56 -12.04
N ASN A 270 12.23 -13.64 -11.69
CA ASN A 270 11.18 -13.17 -12.57
C ASN A 270 11.34 -11.67 -12.88
N VAL A 271 11.61 -10.83 -11.87
CA VAL A 271 11.88 -9.39 -12.13
C VAL A 271 13.02 -9.21 -13.13
N ALA A 272 14.15 -9.88 -12.94
CA ALA A 272 15.31 -9.80 -13.86
C ALA A 272 14.93 -10.23 -15.28
N VAL A 273 14.19 -11.33 -15.43
CA VAL A 273 13.74 -11.84 -16.73
C VAL A 273 12.76 -10.89 -17.40
N GLN A 274 11.86 -10.24 -16.65
CA GLN A 274 10.95 -9.25 -17.21
C GLN A 274 11.69 -7.96 -17.63
N LEU A 275 12.74 -7.55 -16.92
CA LEU A 275 13.60 -6.44 -17.34
C LEU A 275 14.27 -6.75 -18.70
N GLU A 276 14.77 -7.95 -18.88
CA GLU A 276 15.34 -8.36 -20.17
C GLU A 276 14.28 -8.42 -21.28
N ALA A 277 13.07 -8.87 -20.99
CA ALA A 277 11.96 -8.86 -21.94
C ALA A 277 11.63 -7.43 -22.36
N LEU A 278 11.54 -6.50 -21.42
CA LEU A 278 11.34 -5.07 -21.68
C LEU A 278 12.49 -4.46 -22.50
N ALA A 279 13.74 -4.76 -22.17
CA ALA A 279 14.89 -4.25 -22.91
C ALA A 279 14.89 -4.69 -24.41
N ARG A 280 14.32 -5.87 -24.70
CA ARG A 280 14.15 -6.38 -26.07
C ARG A 280 12.88 -5.86 -26.75
N HIS A 281 11.91 -5.33 -25.98
CA HIS A 281 10.63 -4.86 -26.51
C HIS A 281 10.83 -3.67 -27.47
N PRO A 282 10.30 -3.68 -28.70
CA PRO A 282 10.61 -2.66 -29.71
C PRO A 282 10.33 -1.23 -29.27
N VAL A 283 9.20 -0.98 -28.60
CA VAL A 283 8.81 0.34 -28.13
C VAL A 283 9.75 0.82 -27.02
N VAL A 284 10.05 -0.05 -26.05
CA VAL A 284 10.95 0.25 -24.94
C VAL A 284 12.36 0.53 -25.46
N ARG A 285 12.91 -0.36 -26.29
CA ARG A 285 14.23 -0.20 -26.89
C ARG A 285 14.36 1.12 -27.65
N ARG A 286 13.34 1.49 -28.46
CA ARG A 286 13.31 2.78 -29.15
C ARG A 286 13.36 3.94 -28.15
N ALA A 287 12.60 3.87 -27.07
CA ALA A 287 12.54 4.93 -26.06
C ALA A 287 13.85 5.05 -25.27
N VAL A 288 14.49 3.93 -24.92
CA VAL A 288 15.81 3.91 -24.29
C VAL A 288 16.84 4.58 -25.19
N LEU A 289 16.95 4.17 -26.46
CA LEU A 289 17.93 4.71 -27.40
C LEU A 289 17.69 6.19 -27.73
N ALA A 290 16.44 6.62 -27.88
CA ALA A 290 16.12 7.98 -28.31
C ALA A 290 16.06 9.00 -27.18
N ARG A 291 15.77 8.57 -25.93
CA ARG A 291 15.48 9.46 -24.83
C ARG A 291 16.16 9.10 -23.50
N GLY A 292 16.92 8.01 -23.45
CA GLY A 292 17.56 7.55 -22.23
C GLY A 292 16.58 7.04 -21.18
N VAL A 293 15.46 6.43 -21.59
CA VAL A 293 14.51 5.84 -20.63
C VAL A 293 15.21 4.78 -19.80
N VAL A 294 15.05 4.86 -18.46
CA VAL A 294 15.69 3.95 -17.51
C VAL A 294 14.78 2.75 -17.26
N LEU A 295 15.37 1.55 -17.21
CA LEU A 295 14.69 0.33 -16.77
C LEU A 295 15.19 -0.03 -15.37
N SER A 296 14.27 -0.25 -14.42
CA SER A 296 14.59 -0.58 -13.03
C SER A 296 13.80 -1.79 -12.56
N GLY A 297 14.45 -2.68 -11.83
CA GLY A 297 13.83 -3.81 -11.16
C GLY A 297 13.76 -3.57 -9.67
N LEU A 298 12.62 -3.83 -9.08
CA LEU A 298 12.40 -3.72 -7.63
C LEU A 298 11.79 -5.01 -7.09
N PHE A 299 12.08 -5.30 -5.82
CA PHE A 299 11.42 -6.37 -5.10
C PHE A 299 11.01 -5.89 -3.71
N PHE A 300 9.73 -5.96 -3.42
CA PHE A 300 9.17 -5.57 -2.12
C PHE A 300 9.06 -6.77 -1.20
N ASP A 301 9.84 -6.78 -0.13
CA ASP A 301 9.68 -7.76 0.94
C ASP A 301 8.57 -7.30 1.89
N ILE A 302 7.44 -8.01 1.82
CA ILE A 302 6.25 -7.71 2.62
C ILE A 302 6.51 -7.88 4.11
N SER A 303 7.39 -8.82 4.49
CA SER A 303 7.65 -9.14 5.90
C SER A 303 8.41 -8.04 6.64
N THR A 304 9.32 -7.38 5.93
CA THR A 304 10.18 -6.32 6.48
C THR A 304 9.81 -4.92 5.98
N ALA A 305 8.87 -4.82 5.04
CA ALA A 305 8.50 -3.61 4.30
C ALA A 305 9.69 -2.96 3.55
N ARG A 306 10.75 -3.71 3.26
CA ARG A 306 11.93 -3.22 2.54
C ARG A 306 11.73 -3.37 1.02
N VAL A 307 12.33 -2.46 0.28
CA VAL A 307 12.43 -2.54 -1.19
C VAL A 307 13.89 -2.80 -1.55
N LEU A 308 14.11 -3.80 -2.37
CA LEU A 308 15.42 -4.16 -2.92
C LEU A 308 15.48 -3.80 -4.39
N GLU A 309 16.64 -3.42 -4.88
CA GLU A 309 16.93 -3.27 -6.31
C GLU A 309 17.32 -4.63 -6.90
N ILE A 310 16.70 -4.97 -8.03
CA ILE A 310 16.99 -6.19 -8.77
C ILE A 310 17.61 -5.80 -10.11
N THR A 311 18.83 -6.18 -10.29
CA THR A 311 19.53 -6.07 -11.59
C THR A 311 19.36 -7.36 -12.39
N ILE A 312 19.97 -7.44 -13.57
CA ILE A 312 19.90 -8.67 -14.40
C ILE A 312 20.72 -9.82 -13.82
N ASP A 313 21.62 -9.56 -12.85
CA ASP A 313 22.58 -10.50 -12.29
C ASP A 313 22.77 -10.37 -10.78
N GLY A 314 22.08 -9.44 -10.09
CA GLY A 314 22.25 -9.19 -8.66
C GLY A 314 20.99 -8.72 -7.93
N VAL A 315 21.15 -8.67 -6.60
CA VAL A 315 20.18 -8.12 -5.64
C VAL A 315 20.94 -7.12 -4.77
N ASP A 316 20.51 -5.87 -4.77
CA ASP A 316 21.17 -4.81 -4.05
C ASP A 316 20.20 -4.14 -3.06
N GLU A 317 20.73 -3.67 -1.93
CA GLU A 317 19.99 -2.82 -1.02
C GLU A 317 19.94 -1.39 -1.57
N ILE A 318 18.75 -0.79 -1.53
CA ILE A 318 18.62 0.64 -1.82
C ILE A 318 19.08 1.39 -0.57
N GLU A 319 20.27 1.98 -0.63
CA GLU A 319 20.79 2.79 0.46
C GLU A 319 19.93 4.04 0.64
N ASP A 320 19.65 4.39 1.89
CA ASP A 320 19.10 5.69 2.25
C ASP A 320 20.21 6.74 2.11
N THR A 321 20.42 7.22 0.89
CA THR A 321 21.40 8.25 0.57
C THR A 321 20.92 9.67 0.92
N ALA A 322 19.70 9.80 1.43
CA ALA A 322 19.23 11.05 1.97
C ALA A 322 20.01 11.33 3.28
N GLU A 323 20.96 12.26 3.24
CA GLU A 323 21.43 12.90 4.47
C GLU A 323 20.18 13.29 5.28
N PRO A 324 20.13 12.96 6.60
CA PRO A 324 19.00 13.38 7.41
C PRO A 324 18.88 14.89 7.23
N THR A 325 17.76 15.33 6.69
CA THR A 325 17.48 16.75 6.51
C THR A 325 17.68 17.39 7.85
N THR A 326 18.84 18.00 8.04
CA THR A 326 19.18 18.76 9.24
C THR A 326 18.02 19.71 9.42
N ALA A 327 17.32 19.56 10.52
CA ALA A 327 16.19 20.38 10.89
C ALA A 327 16.55 21.82 10.56
N LEU A 328 15.74 22.48 9.73
CA LEU A 328 15.90 23.90 9.42
C LEU A 328 16.11 24.62 10.74
N PRO A 329 17.19 25.42 10.87
CA PRO A 329 17.39 26.19 12.08
C PRO A 329 16.18 27.11 12.25
N VAL A 330 15.61 27.04 13.43
CA VAL A 330 14.42 27.76 13.91
C VAL A 330 14.61 29.28 13.81
#